data_35af8436b856222ac82f4772e0e11a71
#
_entry.id   35af8436b856222ac82f4772e0e11a71
#
_cell.length_a   1.000
_cell.length_b   1.000
_cell.length_c   1.000
_cell.angle_alpha   90.00
_cell.angle_beta   90.00
_cell.angle_gamma   90.00
#
_symmetry.space_group_name_H-M   'P 1'
#
loop_
_entity.id
_entity.type
_entity.pdbx_description
1 polymer ?
#
loop_
_entity_poly.entity_id
_entity_poly.type
_entity_poly.pdbx_seq_one_letter_code
_entity_poly.pdbx_strand_id
1 'polypeptide(L)'
;MGDPDTLNFRIETGGTLIVALLPIPHPDAAHMPVGPTSPEPETIDHHVGHYIVTAFDLPDDPLQTEVTMSIVTAALVQCSPAVAAKLGDGAIFHRADLFATVVETANGGIATEITVDITAAQESADRMSFLTHGLSKYDREEFYITS
;
A
#
# COMPACT_ATOMS: atom_id res chain seq x y z
N MET A 1 3.82 11.60 24.44
CA MET A 1 3.91 11.31 23.00
C MET A 1 5.39 11.36 22.66
N GLY A 2 5.98 10.22 22.30
CA GLY A 2 7.39 10.19 21.89
C GLY A 2 7.54 10.86 20.52
N ASP A 3 8.69 11.51 20.29
CA ASP A 3 9.02 11.95 18.94
C ASP A 3 9.08 10.73 18.00
N PRO A 4 8.53 10.82 16.78
CA PRO A 4 8.62 9.72 15.84
C PRO A 4 10.10 9.46 15.49
N ASP A 5 10.52 8.21 15.55
CA ASP A 5 11.81 7.82 15.01
C ASP A 5 11.79 8.03 13.50
N THR A 6 12.63 8.91 13.01
CA THR A 6 12.64 9.31 11.60
C THR A 6 13.99 9.01 10.99
N LEU A 7 13.98 8.33 9.84
CA LEU A 7 15.13 8.05 9.00
C LEU A 7 14.99 8.80 7.68
N ASN A 8 16.10 9.39 7.22
CA ASN A 8 16.16 10.10 5.95
C ASN A 8 17.18 9.43 5.04
N PHE A 9 16.76 9.11 3.81
CA PHE A 9 17.59 8.49 2.79
C PHE A 9 17.63 9.34 1.53
N ARG A 10 18.81 9.51 0.95
CA ARG A 10 18.92 10.09 -0.39
C ARG A 10 18.93 8.98 -1.42
N ILE A 11 18.15 9.14 -2.48
CA ILE A 11 18.08 8.19 -3.60
C ILE A 11 19.13 8.59 -4.64
N GLU A 12 19.90 7.62 -5.14
CA GLU A 12 20.96 7.90 -6.13
C GLU A 12 20.42 8.51 -7.44
N THR A 13 19.23 8.11 -7.84
CA THR A 13 18.54 8.62 -9.05
C THR A 13 17.91 10.00 -8.87
N GLY A 14 18.02 10.59 -7.68
CA GLY A 14 17.42 11.85 -7.27
C GLY A 14 16.27 11.66 -6.29
N GLY A 15 16.10 12.66 -5.42
CA GLY A 15 15.05 12.66 -4.42
C GLY A 15 15.49 12.20 -3.02
N THR A 16 14.58 12.33 -2.08
CA THR A 16 14.75 11.99 -0.67
C THR A 16 13.58 11.14 -0.20
N LEU A 17 13.88 10.09 0.54
CA LEU A 17 12.90 9.29 1.26
C LEU A 17 12.96 9.61 2.75
N ILE A 18 11.80 9.76 3.35
CA ILE A 18 11.63 9.87 4.80
C ILE A 18 10.80 8.67 5.26
N VAL A 19 11.33 7.93 6.23
CA VAL A 19 10.61 6.86 6.92
C VAL A 19 10.41 7.30 8.36
N ALA A 20 9.17 7.42 8.80
CA ALA A 20 8.82 7.77 10.17
C ALA A 20 8.04 6.62 10.81
N LEU A 21 8.44 6.23 12.04
CA LEU A 21 7.68 5.31 12.87
C LEU A 21 6.81 6.11 13.83
N LEU A 22 5.52 5.89 13.79
CA LEU A 22 4.56 6.43 14.74
C LEU A 22 4.12 5.30 15.69
N PRO A 23 4.35 5.45 17.02
CA PRO A 23 3.98 4.44 18.01
C PRO A 23 2.50 4.54 18.40
N ILE A 24 1.65 4.68 17.42
CA ILE A 24 0.18 4.70 17.54
C ILE A 24 -0.43 3.92 16.38
N PRO A 25 -1.59 3.29 16.54
CA PRO A 25 -2.30 2.65 15.45
C PRO A 25 -2.60 3.61 14.30
N HIS A 26 -2.63 3.09 13.08
CA HIS A 26 -3.03 3.87 11.91
C HIS A 26 -4.51 4.28 12.05
N PRO A 27 -4.87 5.56 11.91
CA PRO A 27 -6.21 6.05 12.24
C PRO A 27 -7.33 5.43 11.38
N ASP A 28 -7.02 5.11 10.14
CA ASP A 28 -8.03 4.58 9.21
C ASP A 28 -8.09 3.04 9.19
N ALA A 29 -7.20 2.36 9.91
CA ALA A 29 -7.07 0.90 9.82
C ALA A 29 -8.38 0.15 10.08
N ALA A 30 -9.14 0.58 11.09
CA ALA A 30 -10.42 -0.03 11.45
C ALA A 30 -11.56 0.23 10.43
N HIS A 31 -11.35 1.14 9.49
CA HIS A 31 -12.38 1.59 8.53
C HIS A 31 -12.02 1.27 7.08
N MET A 32 -10.83 0.73 6.84
CA MET A 32 -10.41 0.34 5.50
C MET A 32 -11.21 -0.86 5.01
N PRO A 33 -11.67 -0.85 3.76
CA PRO A 33 -12.33 -2.01 3.18
C PRO A 33 -11.36 -3.20 3.09
N VAL A 34 -11.91 -4.40 3.18
CA VAL A 34 -11.18 -5.65 3.04
C VAL A 34 -11.24 -6.08 1.58
N GLY A 35 -10.08 -6.43 1.02
CA GLY A 35 -9.94 -6.97 -0.33
C GLY A 35 -9.33 -8.37 -0.31
N PRO A 36 -9.16 -9.00 -1.49
CA PRO A 36 -8.64 -10.37 -1.60
C PRO A 36 -7.21 -10.54 -1.06
N THR A 37 -6.46 -9.47 -1.01
CA THR A 37 -5.06 -9.41 -0.58
C THR A 37 -4.88 -8.86 0.83
N SER A 38 -5.98 -8.51 1.50
CA SER A 38 -5.95 -7.95 2.85
C SER A 38 -5.55 -9.01 3.89
N PRO A 39 -4.91 -8.62 4.99
CA PRO A 39 -4.75 -9.48 6.14
C PRO A 39 -6.10 -9.72 6.82
N GLU A 40 -6.14 -10.71 7.71
CA GLU A 40 -7.31 -10.91 8.57
C GLU A 40 -7.57 -9.65 9.40
N PRO A 41 -8.83 -9.22 9.57
CA PRO A 41 -9.18 -8.01 10.30
C PRO A 41 -8.56 -7.95 11.71
N GLU A 42 -8.55 -9.05 12.43
CA GLU A 42 -7.96 -9.15 13.77
C GLU A 42 -6.47 -8.80 13.80
N THR A 43 -5.73 -9.08 12.71
CA THR A 43 -4.31 -8.73 12.59
C THR A 43 -4.12 -7.22 12.50
N ILE A 44 -5.00 -6.54 11.79
CA ILE A 44 -4.98 -5.07 11.67
C ILE A 44 -5.43 -4.44 12.99
N ASP A 45 -6.45 -4.95 13.64
CA ASP A 45 -7.03 -4.37 14.86
C ASP A 45 -6.03 -4.38 16.04
N HIS A 46 -5.07 -5.30 16.04
CA HIS A 46 -4.07 -5.42 17.12
C HIS A 46 -2.74 -4.71 16.85
N HIS A 47 -2.58 -4.00 15.73
CA HIS A 47 -1.34 -3.27 15.49
C HIS A 47 -1.18 -2.09 16.45
N VAL A 48 0.05 -1.82 16.86
CA VAL A 48 0.38 -0.83 17.90
C VAL A 48 1.06 0.42 17.36
N GLY A 49 1.45 0.40 16.10
CA GLY A 49 2.15 1.50 15.44
C GLY A 49 2.14 1.33 13.92
N HIS A 50 2.56 2.37 13.22
CA HIS A 50 2.67 2.31 11.77
C HIS A 50 3.87 3.11 11.27
N TYR A 51 4.37 2.71 10.10
CA TYR A 51 5.37 3.46 9.37
C TYR A 51 4.69 4.34 8.32
N ILE A 52 5.23 5.54 8.16
CA ILE A 52 4.92 6.42 7.03
C ILE A 52 6.19 6.52 6.19
N VAL A 53 6.06 6.19 4.90
CA VAL A 53 7.13 6.38 3.91
C VAL A 53 6.71 7.49 2.96
N THR A 54 7.51 8.54 2.91
CA THR A 54 7.25 9.70 2.05
C THR A 54 8.45 9.95 1.16
N ALA A 55 8.19 10.24 -0.11
CA ALA A 55 9.22 10.62 -1.07
C ALA A 55 9.07 12.09 -1.48
N PHE A 56 10.20 12.78 -1.64
CA PHE A 56 10.28 14.15 -2.10
C PHE A 56 11.26 14.26 -3.26
N ASP A 57 10.99 15.19 -4.17
CA ASP A 57 11.87 15.51 -5.30
C ASP A 57 12.23 14.29 -6.17
N LEU A 58 11.30 13.32 -6.27
CA LEU A 58 11.43 12.24 -7.24
C LEU A 58 11.26 12.79 -8.66
N PRO A 59 11.83 12.11 -9.67
CA PRO A 59 11.55 12.43 -11.07
C PRO A 59 10.04 12.49 -11.32
N ASP A 60 9.62 13.41 -12.19
CA ASP A 60 8.21 13.60 -12.56
C ASP A 60 7.74 12.49 -13.51
N ASP A 61 7.76 11.28 -13.00
CA ASP A 61 7.29 10.06 -13.65
C ASP A 61 6.47 9.24 -12.63
N PRO A 62 5.13 9.25 -12.73
CA PRO A 62 4.26 8.55 -11.80
C PRO A 62 4.54 7.04 -11.71
N LEU A 63 4.90 6.40 -12.83
CA LEU A 63 5.20 4.97 -12.85
C LEU A 63 6.51 4.66 -12.11
N GLN A 64 7.55 5.46 -12.34
CA GLN A 64 8.83 5.32 -11.65
C GLN A 64 8.68 5.59 -10.15
N THR A 65 7.87 6.57 -9.77
CA THR A 65 7.54 6.86 -8.37
C THR A 65 6.86 5.66 -7.71
N GLU A 66 5.87 5.08 -8.37
CA GLU A 66 5.15 3.89 -7.87
C GLU A 66 6.10 2.70 -7.66
N VAL A 67 6.95 2.41 -8.64
CA VAL A 67 7.95 1.34 -8.55
C VAL A 67 8.91 1.60 -7.39
N THR A 68 9.42 2.80 -7.25
CA THR A 68 10.35 3.17 -6.18
C THR A 68 9.69 3.00 -4.80
N MET A 69 8.47 3.51 -4.63
CA MET A 69 7.74 3.41 -3.37
C MET A 69 7.39 1.96 -3.03
N SER A 70 7.03 1.14 -4.02
CA SER A 70 6.77 -0.29 -3.84
C SER A 70 8.02 -1.03 -3.33
N ILE A 71 9.17 -0.79 -3.95
CA ILE A 71 10.46 -1.42 -3.57
C ILE A 71 10.85 -1.03 -2.14
N VAL A 72 10.78 0.26 -1.81
CA VAL A 72 11.14 0.74 -0.47
C VAL A 72 10.19 0.18 0.60
N THR A 73 8.89 0.17 0.32
CA THR A 73 7.90 -0.40 1.22
C THR A 73 8.10 -1.91 1.42
N ALA A 74 8.39 -2.65 0.35
CA ALA A 74 8.69 -4.08 0.43
C ALA A 74 9.95 -4.36 1.26
N ALA A 75 11.01 -3.58 1.09
CA ALA A 75 12.22 -3.70 1.89
C ALA A 75 11.95 -3.42 3.39
N LEU A 76 11.15 -2.40 3.69
CA LEU A 76 10.76 -2.08 5.07
C LEU A 76 9.94 -3.20 5.69
N VAL A 77 8.98 -3.75 4.96
CA VAL A 77 8.18 -4.90 5.39
C VAL A 77 9.06 -6.12 5.70
N GLN A 78 10.05 -6.41 4.89
CA GLN A 78 10.95 -7.56 5.09
C GLN A 78 11.88 -7.41 6.30
N CYS A 79 12.22 -6.18 6.69
CA CYS A 79 13.14 -5.93 7.81
C CYS A 79 12.45 -5.42 9.09
N SER A 80 11.12 -5.45 9.14
CA SER A 80 10.33 -5.00 10.28
C SER A 80 9.21 -5.99 10.63
N PRO A 81 8.57 -5.88 11.81
CA PRO A 81 7.42 -6.70 12.18
C PRO A 81 6.10 -6.22 11.55
N ALA A 82 6.16 -5.53 10.41
CA ALA A 82 4.97 -5.06 9.72
C ALA A 82 4.06 -6.22 9.30
N VAL A 83 2.78 -6.10 9.54
CA VAL A 83 1.77 -7.12 9.22
C VAL A 83 1.01 -6.79 7.93
N ALA A 84 1.02 -5.51 7.54
CA ALA A 84 0.35 -5.02 6.36
C ALA A 84 1.08 -3.81 5.76
N ALA A 85 0.84 -3.57 4.49
CA ALA A 85 1.31 -2.38 3.79
C ALA A 85 0.23 -1.85 2.84
N LYS A 86 0.30 -0.55 2.58
CA LYS A 86 -0.58 0.16 1.65
C LYS A 86 0.25 1.19 0.89
N LEU A 87 0.05 1.29 -0.41
CA LEU A 87 0.61 2.37 -1.20
C LEU A 87 -0.32 3.59 -1.15
N GLY A 88 0.24 4.76 -0.95
CA GLY A 88 -0.37 6.08 -1.01
C GLY A 88 -1.89 6.15 -0.87
N ASP A 89 -2.56 6.30 -1.99
CA ASP A 89 -4.01 6.39 -2.15
C ASP A 89 -4.73 5.04 -2.28
N GLY A 90 -4.02 3.92 -2.07
CA GLY A 90 -4.60 2.58 -2.11
C GLY A 90 -5.84 2.45 -1.23
N ALA A 91 -6.84 1.70 -1.70
CA ALA A 91 -8.11 1.52 -1.03
C ALA A 91 -8.06 0.49 0.10
N ILE A 92 -7.10 -0.43 0.08
CA ILE A 92 -6.99 -1.54 1.03
C ILE A 92 -5.57 -1.66 1.60
N PHE A 93 -5.47 -2.34 2.74
CA PHE A 93 -4.20 -2.87 3.22
C PHE A 93 -3.94 -4.25 2.62
N HIS A 94 -2.71 -4.47 2.14
CA HIS A 94 -2.24 -5.77 1.67
C HIS A 94 -1.46 -6.46 2.77
N ARG A 95 -1.54 -7.79 2.86
CA ARG A 95 -0.67 -8.57 3.74
C ARG A 95 0.80 -8.28 3.42
N ALA A 96 1.60 -8.14 4.46
CA ALA A 96 3.01 -7.80 4.33
C ALA A 96 3.81 -8.82 3.50
N ASP A 97 3.59 -10.13 3.73
CA ASP A 97 4.24 -11.21 3.00
C ASP A 97 3.89 -11.22 1.51
N LEU A 98 2.62 -11.00 1.19
CA LEU A 98 2.15 -10.90 -0.18
C LEU A 98 2.72 -9.67 -0.87
N PHE A 99 2.69 -8.52 -0.19
CA PHE A 99 3.22 -7.26 -0.72
C PHE A 99 4.69 -7.42 -1.15
N ALA A 100 5.53 -7.94 -0.26
CA ALA A 100 6.94 -8.18 -0.56
C ALA A 100 7.14 -9.15 -1.73
N THR A 101 6.40 -10.26 -1.75
CA THR A 101 6.50 -11.27 -2.81
C THR A 101 6.10 -10.71 -4.18
N VAL A 102 5.03 -9.93 -4.25
CA VAL A 102 4.54 -9.35 -5.51
C VAL A 102 5.54 -8.34 -6.05
N VAL A 103 6.11 -7.49 -5.19
CA VAL A 103 7.15 -6.52 -5.60
C VAL A 103 8.41 -7.23 -6.10
N GLU A 104 8.84 -8.28 -5.42
CA GLU A 104 9.99 -9.08 -5.85
C GLU A 104 9.74 -9.74 -7.21
N THR A 105 8.54 -10.29 -7.42
CA THR A 105 8.14 -10.93 -8.67
C THR A 105 8.06 -9.93 -9.82
N ALA A 106 7.64 -8.69 -9.55
CA ALA A 106 7.59 -7.61 -10.54
C ALA A 106 8.98 -7.18 -11.04
N ASN A 107 10.04 -7.53 -10.29
CA ASN A 107 11.45 -7.34 -10.68
C ASN A 107 11.77 -5.94 -11.22
N GLY A 108 11.36 -4.91 -10.48
CA GLY A 108 11.55 -3.50 -10.86
C GLY A 108 10.50 -2.95 -11.83
N GLY A 109 9.47 -3.73 -12.15
CA GLY A 109 8.27 -3.29 -12.83
C GLY A 109 7.15 -2.88 -11.87
N ILE A 110 5.97 -2.60 -12.43
CA ILE A 110 4.78 -2.28 -11.66
C ILE A 110 4.18 -3.55 -11.07
N ALA A 111 4.02 -3.57 -9.77
CA ALA A 111 3.38 -4.64 -9.02
C ALA A 111 1.84 -4.43 -9.01
N THR A 112 1.19 -4.75 -10.13
CA THR A 112 -0.23 -4.43 -10.36
C THR A 112 -1.17 -4.97 -9.31
N GLU A 113 -0.85 -6.10 -8.68
CA GLU A 113 -1.65 -6.76 -7.65
C GLU A 113 -1.75 -5.96 -6.34
N ILE A 114 -0.87 -4.97 -6.15
CA ILE A 114 -0.86 -4.10 -4.97
C ILE A 114 -0.97 -2.61 -5.31
N THR A 115 -0.90 -2.25 -6.59
CA THR A 115 -1.07 -0.87 -7.08
C THR A 115 -2.46 -0.61 -7.63
N VAL A 116 -3.20 -1.68 -7.96
CA VAL A 116 -4.60 -1.62 -8.37
C VAL A 116 -5.41 -2.47 -7.42
N ASP A 117 -6.12 -1.82 -6.53
CA ASP A 117 -6.98 -2.48 -5.55
C ASP A 117 -8.29 -2.93 -6.17
N ILE A 118 -8.81 -4.05 -5.70
CA ILE A 118 -10.16 -4.52 -6.04
C ILE A 118 -10.96 -4.60 -4.74
N THR A 119 -12.01 -3.81 -4.66
CA THR A 119 -12.97 -3.89 -3.57
C THR A 119 -14.22 -4.63 -4.02
N ALA A 120 -14.80 -5.42 -3.12
CA ALA A 120 -16.03 -6.15 -3.35
C ALA A 120 -17.09 -5.70 -2.37
N ALA A 121 -18.32 -5.52 -2.84
CA ALA A 121 -19.47 -5.22 -2.00
C ALA A 121 -20.65 -6.14 -2.35
N GLN A 122 -21.35 -6.62 -1.32
CA GLN A 122 -22.58 -7.36 -1.51
C GLN A 122 -23.74 -6.38 -1.62
N GLU A 123 -24.39 -6.32 -2.78
CA GLU A 123 -25.52 -5.43 -3.04
C GLU A 123 -26.86 -6.06 -2.60
N SER A 124 -26.94 -7.40 -2.70
CA SER A 124 -28.11 -8.19 -2.29
C SER A 124 -27.68 -9.63 -2.00
N ALA A 125 -28.61 -10.50 -1.58
CA ALA A 125 -28.33 -11.90 -1.29
C ALA A 125 -27.63 -12.64 -2.46
N ASP A 126 -27.95 -12.27 -3.70
CA ASP A 126 -27.51 -12.96 -4.91
C ASP A 126 -26.65 -12.06 -5.83
N ARG A 127 -26.20 -10.89 -5.33
CA ARG A 127 -25.52 -9.92 -6.17
C ARG A 127 -24.29 -9.32 -5.49
N MET A 128 -23.17 -9.46 -6.17
CA MET A 128 -21.89 -8.85 -5.80
C MET A 128 -21.49 -7.76 -6.79
N SER A 129 -20.87 -6.72 -6.31
CA SER A 129 -20.18 -5.72 -7.15
C SER A 129 -18.69 -5.68 -6.84
N PHE A 130 -17.92 -5.37 -7.86
CA PHE A 130 -16.48 -5.21 -7.79
C PHE A 130 -16.09 -3.88 -8.41
N LEU A 131 -15.22 -3.16 -7.73
CA LEU A 131 -14.69 -1.88 -8.20
C LEU A 131 -13.17 -1.90 -8.10
N THR A 132 -12.49 -1.49 -9.17
CA THR A 132 -11.05 -1.25 -9.14
C THR A 132 -10.75 0.15 -8.61
N HIS A 133 -9.60 0.30 -7.96
CA HIS A 133 -9.05 1.57 -7.52
C HIS A 133 -7.58 1.65 -7.89
N GLY A 134 -7.14 2.75 -8.47
CA GLY A 134 -5.74 2.99 -8.81
C GLY A 134 -5.42 2.96 -10.29
N LEU A 135 -6.35 2.58 -11.17
CA LEU A 135 -6.15 2.62 -12.61
C LEU A 135 -6.06 4.05 -13.16
N SER A 136 -6.74 4.98 -12.50
CA SER A 136 -6.74 6.40 -12.89
C SER A 136 -5.34 7.04 -12.88
N LYS A 137 -4.43 6.59 -12.02
CA LYS A 137 -3.04 7.06 -11.99
C LYS A 137 -2.23 6.65 -13.24
N TYR A 138 -2.73 5.69 -14.01
CA TYR A 138 -2.16 5.23 -15.28
C TYR A 138 -2.95 5.71 -16.51
N ASP A 139 -3.78 6.74 -16.33
CA ASP A 139 -4.67 7.26 -17.38
C ASP A 139 -5.61 6.17 -17.93
N ARG A 140 -6.14 5.35 -17.03
CA ARG A 140 -7.12 4.28 -17.31
C ARG A 140 -8.38 4.50 -16.50
N GLU A 141 -9.52 4.09 -17.04
CA GLU A 141 -10.81 4.11 -16.35
C GLU A 141 -10.87 2.98 -15.31
N GLU A 142 -11.49 3.27 -14.17
CA GLU A 142 -11.80 2.24 -13.17
C GLU A 142 -12.91 1.34 -13.68
N PHE A 143 -12.84 0.05 -13.37
CA PHE A 143 -13.86 -0.92 -13.74
C PHE A 143 -14.87 -1.10 -12.60
N TYR A 144 -16.14 -1.14 -12.98
CA TYR A 144 -17.23 -1.54 -12.10
C TYR A 144 -17.95 -2.73 -12.74
N ILE A 145 -18.01 -3.86 -12.02
CA ILE A 145 -18.62 -5.10 -12.49
C ILE A 145 -19.63 -5.55 -11.46
N THR A 146 -20.81 -5.96 -11.93
CA THR A 146 -21.84 -6.61 -11.11
C THR A 146 -22.09 -8.02 -11.63
N SER A 147 -22.26 -8.98 -10.74
CA SER A 147 -22.60 -10.37 -11.04
C SER A 147 -23.88 -10.80 -10.34
#